data_b966c9635ec7121c49863d1bfca930ca
#
_entry.id   b966c9635ec7121c49863d1bfca930ca
#
_cell.length_a   1.000
_cell.length_b   1.000
_cell.length_c   1.000
_cell.angle_alpha   90.00
_cell.angle_beta   90.00
_cell.angle_gamma   90.00
#
_symmetry.space_group_name_H-M   'P 1'
#
loop_
_entity.id
_entity.type
_entity.pdbx_description
1 polymer ?
#
loop_
_entity_poly.entity_id
_entity_poly.type
_entity_poly.pdbx_seq_one_letter_code
_entity_poly.pdbx_strand_id
1 'polypeptide(L)' 'VIREFIFFGQGLRWHLANGHVTVCGIAIRSGTLQRVVKSAGYPEPMCQTCAERDREQAA' A
#
# COMPACT_ATOMS: atom_id res chain seq x y z
N VAL A 1 -10.46 5.42 10.28
CA VAL A 1 -9.43 6.14 9.52
C VAL A 1 -9.32 5.54 8.12
N ILE A 2 -9.47 6.37 7.11
CA ILE A 2 -9.35 5.94 5.72
C ILE A 2 -7.91 6.08 5.29
N ARG A 3 -7.37 5.03 4.66
CA ARG A 3 -5.99 5.00 4.18
C ARG A 3 -5.94 4.78 2.69
N GLU A 4 -4.84 5.15 2.09
CA GLU A 4 -4.62 5.00 0.67
C GLU A 4 -3.76 3.77 0.39
N PHE A 5 -4.26 2.89 -0.48
CA PHE A 5 -3.56 1.67 -0.88
C PHE A 5 -3.25 1.73 -2.36
N ILE A 6 -2.12 1.18 -2.74
CA ILE A 6 -1.67 1.17 -4.13
C ILE A 6 -1.39 -0.26 -4.59
N PHE A 7 -1.79 -0.56 -5.82
CA PHE A 7 -1.57 -1.86 -6.45
C PHE A 7 -0.76 -1.64 -7.73
N PHE A 8 0.41 -2.24 -7.79
CA PHE A 8 1.26 -2.14 -8.97
C PHE A 8 0.90 -3.22 -9.98
N GLY A 9 0.93 -2.87 -11.27
CA GLY A 9 0.56 -3.80 -12.33
C GLY A 9 1.41 -5.05 -12.42
N GLN A 10 2.65 -4.99 -11.90
CA GLN A 10 3.54 -6.14 -11.86
C GLN A 10 3.50 -6.88 -10.53
N GLY A 11 2.85 -6.33 -9.53
CA GLY A 11 2.70 -6.93 -8.23
C GLY A 11 1.38 -7.67 -8.12
N LEU A 12 1.30 -8.59 -7.18
CA LEU A 12 0.09 -9.34 -6.92
C LEU A 12 -0.57 -8.95 -5.60
N ARG A 13 -0.09 -7.87 -4.98
CA ARG A 13 -0.56 -7.47 -3.65
C ARG A 13 -0.69 -5.97 -3.54
N TRP A 14 -1.63 -5.55 -2.71
CA TRP A 14 -1.82 -4.16 -2.36
C TRP A 14 -0.78 -3.70 -1.34
N HIS A 15 -0.32 -2.48 -1.49
CA HIS A 15 0.64 -1.86 -0.57
C HIS A 15 0.02 -0.62 0.05
N LEU A 16 0.44 -0.32 1.27
CA LEU A 16 0.01 0.91 1.93
C LEU A 16 0.89 2.05 1.46
N ALA A 17 0.28 3.08 0.88
CA ALA A 17 1.01 4.24 0.39
C ALA A 17 1.36 5.19 1.53
N ASN A 18 2.58 5.73 1.49
CA ASN A 18 3.05 6.73 2.44
C ASN A 18 3.81 7.80 1.66
N GLY A 19 3.06 8.78 1.10
CA GLY A 19 3.66 9.80 0.25
C GLY A 19 4.13 9.20 -1.07
N HIS A 20 5.42 9.29 -1.36
CA HIS A 20 6.02 8.80 -2.61
C HIS A 20 6.64 7.41 -2.48
N VAL A 21 6.39 6.74 -1.36
CA VAL A 21 6.95 5.43 -1.08
C VAL A 21 5.90 4.59 -0.35
N THR A 22 5.94 3.27 -0.54
CA THR A 22 5.07 2.39 0.24
C THR A 22 5.68 2.16 1.62
N VAL A 23 4.86 1.70 2.55
CA VAL A 23 5.32 1.41 3.92
C VAL A 23 6.41 0.33 3.91
N CYS A 24 6.37 -0.59 2.94
CA CYS A 24 7.41 -1.62 2.81
C CYS A 24 8.66 -1.15 2.07
N GLY A 25 8.68 0.10 1.56
CA GLY A 25 9.87 0.70 1.00
C GLY A 25 9.96 0.75 -0.53
N ILE A 26 8.87 0.46 -1.24
CA ILE A 26 8.87 0.52 -2.70
C ILE A 26 8.59 1.95 -3.14
N ALA A 27 9.44 2.52 -4.00
CA ALA A 27 9.24 3.86 -4.52
C ALA A 27 8.03 3.90 -5.47
N ILE A 28 7.16 4.88 -5.26
CA ILE A 28 5.99 5.09 -6.12
C ILE A 28 6.38 6.10 -7.19
N ARG A 29 6.38 5.68 -8.46
CA ARG A 29 6.76 6.54 -9.58
C ARG A 29 5.54 6.86 -10.43
N SER A 30 5.46 8.11 -10.90
CA SER A 30 4.43 8.49 -11.85
C SER A 30 4.68 7.80 -13.19
N GLY A 31 3.62 7.49 -13.92
CA GLY A 31 3.71 6.81 -15.20
C GLY A 31 3.74 5.29 -15.13
N THR A 32 3.77 4.71 -13.95
CA THR A 32 3.65 3.27 -13.78
C THR A 32 2.18 2.86 -13.78
N LEU A 33 1.87 1.66 -14.31
CA LEU A 33 0.52 1.12 -14.22
C LEU A 33 0.23 0.81 -12.75
N GLN A 34 -0.71 1.54 -12.19
CA GLN A 34 -1.04 1.40 -10.78
C GLN A 34 -2.50 1.72 -10.56
N ARG A 35 -3.07 1.09 -9.54
CA ARG A 35 -4.40 1.39 -9.05
C ARG A 35 -4.30 1.93 -7.63
N VAL A 36 -5.13 2.89 -7.31
CA VAL A 36 -5.17 3.48 -5.97
C VAL A 36 -6.59 3.35 -5.45
N VAL A 37 -6.71 2.93 -4.20
CA VAL A 37 -8.01 2.84 -3.53
C VAL A 37 -7.88 3.42 -2.13
N LYS A 38 -8.92 4.10 -1.68
CA LYS A 38 -9.01 4.60 -0.32
C LYS A 38 -10.03 3.77 0.43
N SER A 39 -9.61 3.23 1.56
CA SER A 39 -10.44 2.31 2.33
C SER A 39 -10.06 2.34 3.81
N ALA A 40 -11.02 2.03 4.66
CA ALA A 40 -10.77 1.87 6.10
C ALA A 40 -10.19 0.50 6.41
N GLY A 41 -10.49 -0.52 5.59
CA GLY A 41 -9.97 -1.86 5.77
C GLY A 41 -8.89 -2.19 4.75
N TYR A 42 -8.21 -3.29 4.94
CA TYR A 42 -7.18 -3.74 4.00
C TYR A 42 -7.81 -4.39 2.78
N PRO A 43 -7.43 -3.98 1.57
CA PRO A 43 -7.80 -4.73 0.37
C PRO A 43 -7.03 -6.05 0.33
N GLU A 44 -7.58 -7.03 -0.35
CA GLU A 44 -6.92 -8.32 -0.53
C GLU A 44 -6.57 -8.55 -2.00
N PRO A 45 -5.41 -9.17 -2.27
CA PRO A 45 -4.37 -9.58 -1.32
C PRO A 45 -3.52 -8.39 -0.86
N MET A 46 -3.17 -8.36 0.41
CA MET A 46 -2.40 -7.26 1.01
C MET A 46 -0.95 -7.67 1.21
N CYS A 47 -0.02 -6.75 0.95
CA CYS A 47 1.39 -6.95 1.25
C CYS A 47 1.57 -7.18 2.75
N GLN A 48 2.13 -8.32 3.11
CA GLN A 48 2.30 -8.69 4.51
C GLN A 48 3.19 -7.69 5.25
N THR A 49 4.26 -7.24 4.64
CA THR A 49 5.18 -6.28 5.25
C THR A 49 4.49 -4.94 5.52
N CYS A 50 3.69 -4.46 4.57
CA CYS A 50 2.92 -3.22 4.76
C CYS A 50 1.93 -3.38 5.90
N ALA A 51 1.23 -4.50 5.97
CA ALA A 51 0.26 -4.76 7.02
C ALA A 51 0.93 -4.84 8.39
N GLU A 52 2.07 -5.51 8.49
CA GLU A 52 2.80 -5.65 9.74
C GLU A 52 3.32 -4.30 10.24
N ARG A 53 3.93 -3.52 9.36
CA ARG A 53 4.44 -2.20 9.73
C ARG A 53 3.34 -1.24 10.11
N ASP A 54 2.22 -1.32 9.44
CA ASP A 54 1.05 -0.51 9.77
C ASP A 54 0.55 -0.83 11.18
N ARG A 55 0.46 -2.10 11.53
CA ARG A 55 0.05 -2.52 12.87
C ARG A 55 1.02 -2.05 13.94
N GLU A 56 2.31 -2.09 13.65
CA GLU A 56 3.33 -1.60 14.58
C GLU A 56 3.20 -0.11 14.82
N GLN A 57 2.93 0.66 13.78
CA GLN A 57 2.78 2.09 13.91
C GLN A 57 1.46 2.49 14.59
N ALA A 58 0.45 1.66 14.47
CA ALA A 58 -0.85 1.91 15.07
C ALA A 58 -0.90 1.53 16.56
N ALA A 59 0.04 0.75 17.03
CA ALA A 59 0.06 0.28 18.41
C ALA A 59 0.53 1.34 19.42
#